data_58c0a49aa2ca292cbb5c115cc56a4e4a
#
_entry.id   58c0a49aa2ca292cbb5c115cc56a4e4a
#
_cell.length_a   1.000
_cell.length_b   1.000
_cell.length_c   1.000
_cell.angle_alpha   90.00
_cell.angle_beta   90.00
_cell.angle_gamma   90.00
#
_symmetry.space_group_name_H-M   'P 1'
#
loop_
_entity.id
_entity.type
_entity.pdbx_description
1 polymer ?
#
loop_
_entity_poly.entity_id
_entity_poly.type
_entity_poly.pdbx_seq_one_letter_code
_entity_poly.pdbx_strand_id
1 'polypeptide(L)'
;MDIKALDISAKLSVDASATEAASQDFGHIVKAVPKAVLHPSTPQGIAALIKLSYYYSSVRFGIAAKGQGHSLWIDVLNKTLEHGLAPVSWADYLYLTVGGTLSNAGISGQTFRYGPQISNVLEMDVITGKADLMTCSPMKNSELFYAVLRGLGQFGIVNWIRVIYSDFSSFTGDQELLISRNGRKDNNALDYLEGSLLMDQGSPDNWRFSFFQHLDHPRIISLITEHRIIYCLEVVKHYNDQTKNSVDKVMKQILQGLSYMPGFMFQKEAGYEEFLTRVRSGELKLESQGLWEVPHPWLNLFIPKSQILDFNDGVFRGIVLEQNITTGPVLVYPMNRQKWDKRMSAVIPDEEIFYTVGFLHSSGLNDWGAFEYQNKEIMRFCKKAGIMAKQYLPHYSTIDEWVHHFGSKRKIFQQRKLQFDPRMLLSPGQNIFNNN
;
A
#
# COMPACT_ATOMS: atom_id res chain seq x y z
N MET A 1 38.24 6.47 17.63
CA MET A 1 37.12 6.94 18.49
C MET A 1 36.35 5.69 18.88
N ASP A 2 36.20 5.45 20.15
CA ASP A 2 35.55 4.26 20.65
C ASP A 2 34.03 4.40 20.47
N ILE A 3 33.37 3.41 19.85
CA ILE A 3 31.90 3.35 19.71
C ILE A 3 31.23 3.49 21.09
N LYS A 4 31.92 3.11 22.16
CA LYS A 4 31.51 3.30 23.56
C LYS A 4 31.37 4.78 23.97
N ALA A 5 32.03 5.72 23.27
CA ALA A 5 31.94 7.14 23.57
C ALA A 5 30.72 7.82 23.00
N LEU A 6 30.02 7.16 22.08
CA LEU A 6 28.73 7.58 21.60
C LEU A 6 27.68 6.83 22.43
N ASP A 7 26.73 7.52 23.04
CA ASP A 7 25.61 6.93 23.84
C ASP A 7 24.75 5.88 23.08
N ILE A 8 25.33 5.26 22.06
CA ILE A 8 24.75 4.23 21.18
C ILE A 8 25.19 2.82 21.62
N SER A 9 26.27 2.67 22.37
CA SER A 9 26.90 1.36 22.64
C SER A 9 25.97 0.41 23.38
N ALA A 10 25.14 0.91 24.29
CA ALA A 10 24.18 0.09 25.05
C ALA A 10 22.97 -0.38 24.22
N LYS A 11 22.79 0.13 22.98
CA LYS A 11 21.64 -0.11 22.11
C LYS A 11 22.02 -0.77 20.79
N LEU A 12 23.33 -1.00 20.57
CA LEU A 12 23.85 -1.67 19.39
C LEU A 12 24.07 -3.15 19.73
N SER A 13 23.26 -4.02 19.16
CA SER A 13 23.41 -5.47 19.28
C SER A 13 24.09 -6.07 18.05
N VAL A 14 25.00 -6.99 18.30
CA VAL A 14 25.67 -7.88 17.33
C VAL A 14 25.26 -9.33 17.55
N ASP A 15 24.33 -9.59 18.45
CA ASP A 15 23.87 -10.92 18.81
C ASP A 15 23.17 -11.59 17.62
N ALA A 16 23.41 -12.89 17.44
CA ALA A 16 22.82 -13.64 16.33
C ALA A 16 21.29 -13.59 16.31
N SER A 17 20.64 -13.62 17.49
CA SER A 17 19.18 -13.53 17.58
C SER A 17 18.63 -12.18 17.09
N ALA A 18 19.30 -11.07 17.46
CA ALA A 18 18.88 -9.73 17.02
C ALA A 18 19.12 -9.52 15.51
N THR A 19 20.28 -9.98 15.01
CA THR A 19 20.61 -9.84 13.59
C THR A 19 19.75 -10.74 12.71
N GLU A 20 19.41 -11.94 13.15
CA GLU A 20 18.49 -12.84 12.45
C GLU A 20 17.08 -12.26 12.42
N ALA A 21 16.55 -11.77 13.55
CA ALA A 21 15.25 -11.10 13.60
C ALA A 21 15.15 -9.88 12.67
N ALA A 22 16.26 -9.18 12.44
CA ALA A 22 16.33 -8.04 11.53
C ALA A 22 16.63 -8.41 10.07
N SER A 23 16.87 -9.69 9.76
CA SER A 23 17.41 -10.13 8.47
C SER A 23 16.40 -10.19 7.33
N GLN A 24 15.10 -10.30 7.63
CA GLN A 24 14.06 -10.50 6.63
C GLN A 24 13.26 -9.21 6.41
N ASP A 25 12.79 -8.99 5.17
CA ASP A 25 11.82 -7.98 4.85
C ASP A 25 10.40 -8.40 5.31
N PHE A 26 9.42 -7.51 5.18
CA PHE A 26 8.02 -7.80 5.54
C PHE A 26 7.42 -8.93 4.68
N GLY A 27 7.82 -9.04 3.42
CA GLY A 27 7.33 -10.05 2.49
C GLY A 27 8.01 -11.41 2.61
N HIS A 28 8.97 -11.58 3.53
CA HIS A 28 9.76 -12.81 3.72
C HIS A 28 10.45 -13.34 2.44
N ILE A 29 10.70 -12.45 1.46
CA ILE A 29 11.33 -12.78 0.18
C ILE A 29 12.83 -12.48 0.19
N VAL A 30 13.21 -11.33 0.77
CA VAL A 30 14.60 -10.89 0.85
C VAL A 30 15.15 -11.17 2.23
N LYS A 31 16.25 -11.95 2.28
CA LYS A 31 17.00 -12.19 3.52
C LYS A 31 18.40 -11.58 3.41
N ALA A 32 18.70 -10.61 4.30
CA ALA A 32 20.01 -9.97 4.38
C ALA A 32 20.37 -9.73 5.83
N VAL A 33 21.22 -10.60 6.39
CA VAL A 33 21.62 -10.53 7.81
C VAL A 33 22.51 -9.29 8.02
N PRO A 34 22.08 -8.30 8.83
CA PRO A 34 22.88 -7.13 9.13
C PRO A 34 24.05 -7.50 10.05
N LYS A 35 25.14 -6.73 9.98
CA LYS A 35 26.30 -6.91 10.88
C LYS A 35 26.00 -6.48 12.32
N ALA A 36 25.06 -5.58 12.49
CA ALA A 36 24.60 -5.09 13.79
C ALA A 36 23.19 -4.49 13.67
N VAL A 37 22.48 -4.47 14.78
CA VAL A 37 21.16 -3.85 14.90
C VAL A 37 21.20 -2.77 15.97
N LEU A 38 20.82 -1.54 15.61
CA LEU A 38 20.64 -0.46 16.57
C LEU A 38 19.16 -0.38 16.99
N HIS A 39 18.90 -0.40 18.29
CA HIS A 39 17.58 -0.14 18.89
C HIS A 39 17.56 1.28 19.46
N PRO A 40 17.27 2.31 18.65
CA PRO A 40 17.37 3.70 19.11
C PRO A 40 16.19 4.05 20.02
N SER A 41 16.43 4.72 21.12
CA SER A 41 15.38 5.27 21.97
C SER A 41 15.08 6.75 21.64
N THR A 42 15.94 7.38 20.84
CA THR A 42 15.80 8.79 20.45
C THR A 42 16.28 9.00 19.00
N PRO A 43 15.77 10.03 18.30
CA PRO A 43 16.27 10.41 16.99
C PRO A 43 17.77 10.74 16.98
N GLN A 44 18.29 11.27 18.08
CA GLN A 44 19.71 11.60 18.24
C GLN A 44 20.60 10.36 18.18
N GLY A 45 20.13 9.21 18.69
CA GLY A 45 20.84 7.93 18.56
C GLY A 45 21.01 7.49 17.11
N ILE A 46 19.99 7.68 16.27
CA ILE A 46 20.06 7.42 14.83
C ILE A 46 21.04 8.39 14.15
N ALA A 47 20.93 9.69 14.47
CA ALA A 47 21.84 10.71 13.93
C ALA A 47 23.31 10.43 14.30
N ALA A 48 23.57 9.97 15.51
CA ALA A 48 24.91 9.61 15.95
C ALA A 48 25.50 8.43 15.15
N LEU A 49 24.71 7.40 14.84
CA LEU A 49 25.14 6.30 13.98
C LEU A 49 25.45 6.77 12.55
N ILE A 50 24.62 7.63 11.98
CA ILE A 50 24.85 8.19 10.63
C ILE A 50 26.13 9.05 10.64
N LYS A 51 26.37 9.86 11.68
CA LYS A 51 27.59 10.67 11.82
C LYS A 51 28.87 9.83 11.77
N LEU A 52 28.87 8.65 12.38
CA LEU A 52 30.01 7.74 12.30
C LEU A 52 30.39 7.43 10.85
N SER A 53 29.44 6.99 10.04
CA SER A 53 29.71 6.68 8.63
C SER A 53 29.94 7.93 7.79
N TYR A 54 29.29 9.05 8.12
CA TYR A 54 29.41 10.29 7.34
C TYR A 54 30.76 10.99 7.51
N TYR A 55 31.27 11.12 8.73
CA TYR A 55 32.50 11.87 9.01
C TYR A 55 33.77 11.01 9.00
N TYR A 56 33.67 9.69 9.25
CA TYR A 56 34.84 8.81 9.27
C TYR A 56 34.91 7.96 8.00
N SER A 57 35.78 8.34 7.05
CA SER A 57 35.91 7.69 5.75
C SER A 57 36.38 6.24 5.82
N SER A 58 37.04 5.85 6.92
CA SER A 58 37.45 4.46 7.18
C SER A 58 36.31 3.53 7.62
N VAL A 59 35.15 4.11 8.01
CA VAL A 59 33.97 3.36 8.47
C VAL A 59 32.88 3.50 7.41
N ARG A 60 32.71 2.47 6.58
CA ARG A 60 31.64 2.43 5.57
C ARG A 60 30.65 1.33 5.93
N PHE A 61 29.39 1.70 6.09
CA PHE A 61 28.27 0.78 6.21
C PHE A 61 27.01 1.43 5.65
N GLY A 62 26.13 0.62 5.10
CA GLY A 62 24.79 1.06 4.72
C GLY A 62 23.82 0.91 5.89
N ILE A 63 22.80 1.73 5.93
CA ILE A 63 21.78 1.75 6.97
C ILE A 63 20.44 1.42 6.32
N ALA A 64 19.82 0.31 6.75
CA ALA A 64 18.45 -0.03 6.43
C ALA A 64 17.59 0.15 7.68
N ALA A 65 16.49 0.89 7.56
CA ALA A 65 15.50 0.99 8.61
C ALA A 65 14.54 -0.20 8.50
N LYS A 66 14.40 -1.00 9.57
CA LYS A 66 13.34 -1.99 9.70
C LYS A 66 12.27 -1.44 10.62
N GLY A 67 11.03 -1.37 10.14
CA GLY A 67 9.89 -0.94 10.92
C GLY A 67 9.50 -2.02 11.92
N GLN A 68 10.08 -1.99 13.13
CA GLN A 68 9.69 -2.88 14.23
C GLN A 68 9.27 -2.06 15.45
N GLY A 69 8.07 -2.33 15.96
CA GLY A 69 7.69 -2.14 17.34
C GLY A 69 7.31 -0.74 17.81
N HIS A 70 7.45 0.34 17.02
CA HIS A 70 7.03 1.67 17.47
C HIS A 70 6.42 2.50 16.34
N SER A 71 5.31 3.19 16.66
CA SER A 71 4.56 4.07 15.75
C SER A 71 3.89 3.31 14.59
N LEU A 72 3.08 2.32 14.92
CA LEU A 72 2.14 1.70 13.96
C LEU A 72 0.95 2.63 13.70
N TRP A 73 0.30 2.48 12.58
CA TRP A 73 -0.92 3.25 12.28
C TRP A 73 -2.06 2.95 13.25
N ILE A 74 -2.13 1.74 13.81
CA ILE A 74 -3.10 1.42 14.86
C ILE A 74 -2.88 2.26 16.13
N ASP A 75 -1.62 2.54 16.50
CA ASP A 75 -1.31 3.39 17.66
C ASP A 75 -1.72 4.83 17.39
N VAL A 76 -1.51 5.31 16.15
CA VAL A 76 -1.98 6.64 15.71
C VAL A 76 -3.50 6.72 15.78
N LEU A 77 -4.21 5.70 15.29
CA LEU A 77 -5.67 5.64 15.37
C LEU A 77 -6.14 5.71 16.83
N ASN A 78 -5.66 4.82 17.68
CA ASN A 78 -6.06 4.76 19.08
C ASN A 78 -5.83 6.11 19.79
N LYS A 79 -4.64 6.71 19.56
CA LYS A 79 -4.28 7.99 20.18
C LYS A 79 -5.12 9.15 19.68
N THR A 80 -5.47 9.18 18.41
CA THR A 80 -6.32 10.23 17.85
C THR A 80 -7.78 10.08 18.27
N LEU A 81 -8.29 8.85 18.42
CA LEU A 81 -9.63 8.57 18.91
C LEU A 81 -9.86 9.06 20.36
N GLU A 82 -8.84 9.07 21.23
CA GLU A 82 -8.92 9.67 22.57
C GLU A 82 -9.33 11.15 22.53
N HIS A 83 -9.03 11.85 21.43
CA HIS A 83 -9.37 13.24 21.20
C HIS A 83 -10.56 13.44 20.27
N GLY A 84 -11.26 12.34 19.98
CA GLY A 84 -12.34 12.33 19.04
C GLY A 84 -11.88 12.63 17.59
N LEU A 85 -10.67 12.27 17.15
CA LEU A 85 -10.07 12.51 15.84
C LEU A 85 -9.63 11.20 15.19
N ALA A 86 -9.52 11.17 13.88
CA ALA A 86 -8.91 10.07 13.12
C ALA A 86 -8.27 10.58 11.81
N PRO A 87 -7.20 9.97 11.29
CA PRO A 87 -6.65 10.26 9.96
C PRO A 87 -7.68 10.08 8.82
N VAL A 88 -7.67 10.95 7.79
CA VAL A 88 -8.57 10.86 6.63
C VAL A 88 -8.11 9.85 5.60
N SER A 89 -6.83 9.49 5.59
CA SER A 89 -6.24 8.57 4.64
C SER A 89 -5.46 7.48 5.38
N TRP A 90 -5.76 6.25 5.05
CA TRP A 90 -5.23 5.04 5.68
C TRP A 90 -4.51 4.17 4.66
N ALA A 91 -3.59 3.32 5.11
CA ALA A 91 -3.26 2.09 4.41
C ALA A 91 -4.31 1.02 4.76
N ASP A 92 -4.47 0.02 3.92
CA ASP A 92 -5.44 -1.05 4.16
C ASP A 92 -5.13 -1.90 5.39
N TYR A 93 -3.90 -1.85 5.87
CA TYR A 93 -3.42 -2.60 7.03
C TYR A 93 -2.76 -1.65 8.03
N LEU A 94 -3.33 -1.57 9.24
CA LEU A 94 -2.92 -0.60 10.26
C LEU A 94 -1.72 -1.03 11.11
N TYR A 95 -1.31 -2.28 11.01
CA TYR A 95 -0.12 -2.77 11.72
C TYR A 95 1.17 -2.56 10.93
N LEU A 96 1.14 -1.68 9.92
CA LEU A 96 2.31 -1.12 9.25
C LEU A 96 2.83 0.10 10.01
N THR A 97 4.15 0.30 9.96
CA THR A 97 4.76 1.49 10.56
C THR A 97 4.44 2.75 9.76
N VAL A 98 4.28 3.88 10.46
CA VAL A 98 4.05 5.19 9.86
C VAL A 98 5.16 5.53 8.85
N GLY A 99 6.43 5.39 9.25
CA GLY A 99 7.57 5.68 8.37
C GLY A 99 7.62 4.80 7.13
N GLY A 100 7.28 3.51 7.25
CA GLY A 100 7.24 2.56 6.12
C GLY A 100 6.20 2.94 5.08
N THR A 101 4.97 3.23 5.50
CA THR A 101 3.90 3.62 4.56
C THR A 101 4.15 4.99 3.96
N LEU A 102 4.62 5.98 4.73
CA LEU A 102 4.95 7.31 4.22
C LEU A 102 6.14 7.30 3.25
N SER A 103 7.02 6.33 3.35
CA SER A 103 8.10 6.11 2.38
C SER A 103 7.59 5.57 1.04
N ASN A 104 6.39 4.96 1.00
CA ASN A 104 5.81 4.35 -0.19
C ASN A 104 4.61 5.10 -0.78
N ALA A 105 3.76 5.64 -0.02
CA ALA A 105 2.64 6.54 -0.24
C ALA A 105 1.48 6.29 0.74
N GLY A 106 1.20 5.06 1.16
CA GLY A 106 0.05 4.70 1.99
C GLY A 106 -1.27 4.93 1.24
N ILE A 107 -1.70 3.91 0.49
CA ILE A 107 -2.93 3.95 -0.31
C ILE A 107 -3.95 2.96 0.21
N SER A 108 -5.22 3.26 0.02
CA SER A 108 -6.36 2.35 0.15
C SER A 108 -7.60 2.97 -0.53
N GLY A 109 -8.77 2.39 -0.33
CA GLY A 109 -9.99 2.78 -1.03
C GLY A 109 -10.47 4.22 -0.81
N GLN A 110 -9.97 4.98 0.14
CA GLN A 110 -10.26 6.42 0.29
C GLN A 110 -9.32 7.33 -0.50
N THR A 111 -8.28 6.78 -1.13
CA THR A 111 -7.24 7.55 -1.82
C THR A 111 -7.79 8.38 -2.99
N PHE A 112 -8.82 7.91 -3.68
CA PHE A 112 -9.45 8.67 -4.76
C PHE A 112 -10.01 10.02 -4.28
N ARG A 113 -10.49 10.08 -3.03
CA ARG A 113 -11.12 11.25 -2.43
C ARG A 113 -10.14 12.16 -1.71
N TYR A 114 -9.32 11.58 -0.83
CA TYR A 114 -8.43 12.32 0.07
C TYR A 114 -6.97 12.34 -0.37
N GLY A 115 -6.62 11.54 -1.36
CA GLY A 115 -5.24 11.28 -1.73
C GLY A 115 -4.60 10.18 -0.87
N PRO A 116 -3.40 9.73 -1.23
CA PRO A 116 -2.64 8.78 -0.42
C PRO A 116 -2.25 9.40 0.92
N GLN A 117 -1.79 8.60 1.89
CA GLN A 117 -1.31 9.13 3.17
C GLN A 117 -0.26 10.23 2.97
N ILE A 118 0.67 10.05 2.02
CA ILE A 118 1.63 11.11 1.65
C ILE A 118 0.97 12.37 1.07
N SER A 119 -0.30 12.39 0.75
CA SER A 119 -1.05 13.59 0.31
C SER A 119 -1.67 14.39 1.45
N ASN A 120 -1.45 14.05 2.68
CA ASN A 120 -2.11 14.61 3.85
C ASN A 120 -1.19 14.89 5.08
N VAL A 121 0.19 15.01 5.02
CA VAL A 121 1.10 15.49 6.10
C VAL A 121 1.29 17.00 6.03
N LEU A 122 1.40 17.64 7.15
CA LEU A 122 1.65 19.07 7.25
C LEU A 122 3.12 19.37 7.57
N GLU A 123 3.70 18.65 8.50
CA GLU A 123 5.08 18.85 8.97
C GLU A 123 5.64 17.53 9.51
N MET A 124 6.96 17.35 9.46
CA MET A 124 7.67 16.21 10.05
C MET A 124 9.11 16.52 10.37
N ASP A 125 9.69 15.70 11.25
CA ASP A 125 11.11 15.67 11.50
C ASP A 125 11.77 14.54 10.72
N VAL A 126 12.86 14.85 10.04
CA VAL A 126 13.62 13.91 9.19
C VAL A 126 15.09 13.94 9.59
N ILE A 127 15.70 12.76 9.72
CA ILE A 127 17.14 12.62 9.86
C ILE A 127 17.71 12.31 8.48
N THR A 128 18.56 13.21 7.97
CA THR A 128 19.19 13.05 6.65
C THR A 128 20.36 12.07 6.68
N GLY A 129 20.85 11.64 5.53
CA GLY A 129 22.09 10.85 5.41
C GLY A 129 23.37 11.62 5.80
N LYS A 130 23.25 12.92 6.12
CA LYS A 130 24.28 13.77 6.74
C LYS A 130 24.17 13.79 8.27
N ALA A 131 23.20 13.08 8.84
CA ALA A 131 22.84 13.10 10.26
C ALA A 131 22.22 14.42 10.76
N ASP A 132 21.73 15.27 9.86
CA ASP A 132 21.00 16.46 10.24
C ASP A 132 19.56 16.06 10.62
N LEU A 133 19.11 16.42 11.81
CA LEU A 133 17.70 16.33 12.21
C LEU A 133 17.03 17.63 11.78
N MET A 134 16.10 17.53 10.84
CA MET A 134 15.47 18.69 10.21
C MET A 134 13.95 18.59 10.26
N THR A 135 13.31 19.61 10.81
CA THR A 135 11.86 19.82 10.63
C THR A 135 11.59 20.29 9.21
N CYS A 136 10.67 19.64 8.51
CA CYS A 136 10.30 20.00 7.15
C CYS A 136 8.79 20.02 6.92
N SER A 137 8.35 20.93 6.06
CA SER A 137 6.96 21.17 5.67
C SER A 137 6.92 21.74 4.24
N PRO A 138 5.75 21.93 3.62
CA PRO A 138 5.66 22.62 2.33
C PRO A 138 6.30 24.01 2.31
N MET A 139 6.43 24.67 3.47
CA MET A 139 6.95 26.04 3.61
C MET A 139 8.34 26.10 4.24
N LYS A 140 8.83 25.00 4.84
CA LYS A 140 10.11 24.92 5.55
C LYS A 140 10.85 23.68 5.10
N ASN A 141 12.07 23.81 4.57
CA ASN A 141 12.82 22.68 4.02
C ASN A 141 11.97 21.86 3.03
N SER A 142 11.24 22.54 2.16
CA SER A 142 10.21 21.95 1.29
C SER A 142 10.76 20.86 0.37
N GLU A 143 12.01 20.97 -0.11
CA GLU A 143 12.64 19.91 -0.92
C GLU A 143 12.82 18.61 -0.14
N LEU A 144 13.22 18.68 1.14
CA LEU A 144 13.29 17.52 2.02
C LEU A 144 11.88 16.96 2.28
N PHE A 145 10.93 17.85 2.54
CA PHE A 145 9.54 17.52 2.75
C PHE A 145 8.94 16.72 1.59
N TYR A 146 9.04 17.22 0.36
CA TYR A 146 8.56 16.50 -0.83
C TYR A 146 9.42 15.30 -1.23
N ALA A 147 10.63 15.20 -0.70
CA ALA A 147 11.44 14.01 -0.84
C ALA A 147 10.85 12.83 -0.04
N VAL A 148 10.29 13.06 1.12
CA VAL A 148 9.98 12.04 2.13
C VAL A 148 8.50 11.67 2.28
N LEU A 149 7.47 12.58 2.17
CA LEU A 149 6.24 12.47 2.93
C LEU A 149 4.77 12.64 2.51
N ARG A 150 3.77 12.41 3.55
CA ARG A 150 2.54 13.14 4.01
C ARG A 150 1.45 12.44 4.88
N GLY A 151 0.55 13.06 5.79
CA GLY A 151 -0.60 12.51 6.54
C GLY A 151 -1.72 13.35 7.22
N LEU A 152 -2.98 12.87 7.66
CA LEU A 152 -4.00 13.12 8.74
C LEU A 152 -5.42 13.68 8.42
N GLY A 153 -6.50 13.26 9.07
CA GLY A 153 -7.55 12.80 9.80
C GLY A 153 -8.98 13.31 9.96
N GLN A 154 -10.13 12.49 10.01
CA GLN A 154 -11.36 12.58 10.88
C GLN A 154 -12.56 11.61 10.56
N PHE A 155 -13.26 11.15 11.54
CA PHE A 155 -14.53 10.55 12.07
C PHE A 155 -15.61 9.85 11.24
N GLY A 156 -16.24 8.76 11.86
CA GLY A 156 -17.60 8.29 11.66
C GLY A 156 -17.79 6.78 11.82
N ILE A 157 -19.06 6.32 11.96
CA ILE A 157 -19.49 4.95 11.81
C ILE A 157 -19.61 4.65 10.32
N VAL A 158 -19.36 3.39 9.92
CA VAL A 158 -19.22 2.99 8.52
C VAL A 158 -20.42 2.16 8.08
N ASN A 159 -21.09 2.57 7.01
CA ASN A 159 -21.98 1.70 6.26
C ASN A 159 -21.20 1.13 5.07
N TRP A 160 -21.11 -0.19 4.99
CA TRP A 160 -20.24 -0.93 4.12
C TRP A 160 -21.08 -1.84 3.20
N ILE A 161 -21.00 -1.61 1.88
CA ILE A 161 -21.75 -2.36 0.88
C ILE A 161 -20.79 -2.97 -0.14
N ARG A 162 -21.10 -4.21 -0.54
CA ARG A 162 -20.48 -4.90 -1.68
C ARG A 162 -21.51 -5.25 -2.72
N VAL A 163 -21.14 -5.07 -3.98
CA VAL A 163 -21.91 -5.47 -5.16
C VAL A 163 -21.03 -6.25 -6.13
N ILE A 164 -21.63 -7.18 -6.87
CA ILE A 164 -20.89 -8.10 -7.76
C ILE A 164 -21.21 -7.81 -9.22
N TYR A 165 -20.18 -7.85 -10.06
CA TYR A 165 -20.21 -7.71 -11.50
C TYR A 165 -19.67 -8.97 -12.18
N SER A 166 -20.21 -9.32 -13.33
CA SER A 166 -19.68 -10.35 -14.24
C SER A 166 -18.87 -9.75 -15.40
N ASP A 167 -18.97 -8.44 -15.62
CA ASP A 167 -18.28 -7.72 -16.69
C ASP A 167 -17.33 -6.65 -16.12
N PHE A 168 -16.06 -6.69 -16.56
CA PHE A 168 -15.01 -5.79 -16.10
C PHE A 168 -15.22 -4.35 -16.57
N SER A 169 -15.78 -4.16 -17.78
CA SER A 169 -16.02 -2.82 -18.30
C SER A 169 -17.10 -2.08 -17.49
N SER A 170 -18.18 -2.77 -17.14
CA SER A 170 -19.23 -2.23 -16.25
C SER A 170 -18.68 -1.97 -14.85
N PHE A 171 -17.86 -2.89 -14.32
CA PHE A 171 -17.20 -2.74 -13.01
C PHE A 171 -16.30 -1.50 -12.94
N THR A 172 -15.43 -1.28 -13.93
CA THR A 172 -14.56 -0.10 -13.98
C THR A 172 -15.31 1.17 -14.30
N GLY A 173 -16.30 1.12 -15.22
CA GLY A 173 -17.16 2.25 -15.56
C GLY A 173 -17.94 2.77 -14.36
N ASP A 174 -18.49 1.89 -13.53
CA ASP A 174 -19.22 2.27 -12.32
C ASP A 174 -18.28 2.83 -11.24
N GLN A 175 -17.06 2.31 -11.12
CA GLN A 175 -16.02 2.92 -10.25
C GLN A 175 -15.72 4.36 -10.67
N GLU A 176 -15.53 4.61 -11.97
CA GLU A 176 -15.27 5.95 -12.51
C GLU A 176 -16.46 6.89 -12.31
N LEU A 177 -17.68 6.39 -12.53
CA LEU A 177 -18.90 7.14 -12.27
C LEU A 177 -18.99 7.58 -10.80
N LEU A 178 -18.70 6.68 -9.87
CA LEU A 178 -18.73 6.93 -8.43
C LEU A 178 -17.70 7.98 -8.01
N ILE A 179 -16.45 7.88 -8.48
CA ILE A 179 -15.44 8.88 -8.14
C ILE A 179 -15.70 10.24 -8.78
N SER A 180 -16.33 10.29 -9.96
CA SER A 180 -16.70 11.55 -10.62
C SER A 180 -17.76 12.33 -9.85
N ARG A 181 -18.66 11.62 -9.14
CA ARG A 181 -19.68 12.23 -8.27
C ARG A 181 -19.08 12.90 -7.03
N ASN A 182 -17.85 12.55 -6.65
CA ASN A 182 -17.21 13.02 -5.43
C ASN A 182 -16.73 14.48 -5.45
N GLY A 183 -16.67 15.11 -6.62
CA GLY A 183 -16.36 16.55 -6.77
C GLY A 183 -17.55 17.48 -6.50
N ARG A 184 -18.75 16.94 -6.35
CA ARG A 184 -19.96 17.72 -6.09
C ARG A 184 -20.09 18.03 -4.61
N LYS A 185 -20.57 19.24 -4.25
CA LYS A 185 -20.73 19.72 -2.88
C LYS A 185 -21.90 19.08 -2.10
N ASP A 186 -22.49 18.01 -2.64
CA ASP A 186 -23.59 17.30 -2.00
C ASP A 186 -23.06 16.22 -1.03
N ASN A 187 -23.82 15.95 0.03
CA ASN A 187 -23.49 14.94 1.06
C ASN A 187 -23.54 13.49 0.53
N ASN A 188 -23.68 13.28 -0.78
CA ASN A 188 -23.84 11.97 -1.42
C ASN A 188 -22.51 11.37 -1.91
N ALA A 189 -21.37 11.93 -1.51
CA ALA A 189 -20.05 11.42 -1.86
C ALA A 189 -19.69 10.18 -1.02
N LEU A 190 -19.06 9.18 -1.64
CA LEU A 190 -18.48 8.02 -0.97
C LEU A 190 -17.27 8.41 -0.12
N ASP A 191 -17.06 7.68 0.96
CA ASP A 191 -15.89 7.84 1.82
C ASP A 191 -14.79 6.81 1.50
N TYR A 192 -15.18 5.65 0.92
CA TYR A 192 -14.28 4.57 0.54
C TYR A 192 -14.82 3.84 -0.69
N LEU A 193 -13.93 3.46 -1.61
CA LEU A 193 -14.22 2.67 -2.79
C LEU A 193 -13.05 1.74 -3.09
N GLU A 194 -13.29 0.43 -3.12
CA GLU A 194 -12.30 -0.58 -3.47
C GLU A 194 -12.93 -1.67 -4.33
N GLY A 195 -12.21 -2.15 -5.32
CA GLY A 195 -12.61 -3.28 -6.12
C GLY A 195 -11.71 -4.48 -5.89
N SER A 196 -12.26 -5.67 -6.01
CA SER A 196 -11.53 -6.92 -5.92
C SER A 196 -12.05 -7.96 -6.91
N LEU A 197 -11.20 -8.94 -7.22
CA LEU A 197 -11.52 -10.06 -8.09
C LEU A 197 -11.73 -11.33 -7.25
N LEU A 198 -12.73 -12.10 -7.61
CA LEU A 198 -12.98 -13.44 -7.08
C LEU A 198 -12.85 -14.45 -8.21
N MET A 199 -11.91 -15.38 -8.10
CA MET A 199 -11.55 -16.36 -9.13
C MET A 199 -11.44 -17.77 -8.56
N ASP A 200 -11.25 -17.91 -7.25
CA ASP A 200 -11.11 -19.20 -6.59
C ASP A 200 -12.50 -19.80 -6.30
N GLN A 201 -12.70 -21.03 -6.74
CA GLN A 201 -13.93 -21.81 -6.49
C GLN A 201 -14.00 -22.39 -5.06
N GLY A 202 -12.91 -22.30 -4.28
CA GLY A 202 -12.86 -22.87 -2.94
C GLY A 202 -13.67 -22.08 -1.92
N SER A 203 -13.39 -20.81 -1.77
CA SER A 203 -14.10 -19.92 -0.85
C SER A 203 -14.11 -18.50 -1.38
N PRO A 204 -15.24 -17.76 -1.28
CA PRO A 204 -15.29 -16.33 -1.55
C PRO A 204 -14.60 -15.50 -0.47
N ASP A 205 -14.28 -16.09 0.69
CA ASP A 205 -13.47 -15.45 1.73
C ASP A 205 -11.99 -15.76 1.53
N ASN A 206 -11.17 -14.76 1.76
CA ASN A 206 -9.72 -14.91 1.86
C ASN A 206 -9.22 -14.19 3.12
N TRP A 207 -7.90 -14.20 3.37
CA TRP A 207 -7.34 -13.59 4.57
C TRP A 207 -7.69 -12.10 4.74
N ARG A 208 -8.02 -11.40 3.67
CA ARG A 208 -8.39 -9.98 3.69
C ARG A 208 -9.91 -9.77 3.76
N PHE A 209 -10.72 -10.73 3.29
CA PHE A 209 -12.15 -10.58 3.14
C PHE A 209 -12.93 -11.67 3.87
N SER A 210 -13.53 -11.35 5.01
CA SER A 210 -14.56 -12.13 5.69
C SER A 210 -15.87 -11.34 5.75
N PHE A 211 -16.33 -10.86 4.58
CA PHE A 211 -17.52 -10.01 4.49
C PHE A 211 -18.81 -10.81 4.28
N PHE A 212 -18.73 -11.86 3.46
CA PHE A 212 -19.90 -12.60 3.07
C PHE A 212 -20.37 -13.54 4.18
N GLN A 213 -21.70 -13.70 4.33
CA GLN A 213 -22.25 -14.71 5.20
C GLN A 213 -22.09 -16.09 4.58
N HIS A 214 -21.92 -17.12 5.39
CA HIS A 214 -21.78 -18.50 4.91
C HIS A 214 -22.93 -18.96 4.00
N LEU A 215 -24.14 -18.43 4.23
CA LEU A 215 -25.31 -18.71 3.38
C LEU A 215 -25.19 -18.14 1.96
N ASP A 216 -24.37 -17.12 1.75
CA ASP A 216 -24.14 -16.50 0.44
C ASP A 216 -23.06 -17.22 -0.36
N HIS A 217 -22.18 -17.99 0.27
CA HIS A 217 -21.06 -18.66 -0.38
C HIS A 217 -21.47 -19.54 -1.58
N PRO A 218 -22.48 -20.44 -1.48
CA PRO A 218 -22.85 -21.28 -2.60
C PRO A 218 -23.27 -20.51 -3.85
N ARG A 219 -24.01 -19.40 -3.68
CA ARG A 219 -24.47 -18.58 -4.80
C ARG A 219 -23.32 -17.78 -5.44
N ILE A 220 -22.36 -17.33 -4.65
CA ILE A 220 -21.16 -16.64 -5.14
C ILE A 220 -20.25 -17.64 -5.87
N ILE A 221 -20.03 -18.81 -5.33
CA ILE A 221 -19.24 -19.89 -5.95
C ILE A 221 -19.88 -20.31 -7.29
N SER A 222 -21.21 -20.39 -7.38
CA SER A 222 -21.91 -20.67 -8.63
C SER A 222 -21.59 -19.64 -9.71
N LEU A 223 -21.56 -18.32 -9.35
CA LEU A 223 -21.15 -17.29 -10.30
C LEU A 223 -19.69 -17.39 -10.73
N ILE A 224 -18.79 -17.69 -9.79
CA ILE A 224 -17.37 -17.90 -10.12
C ILE A 224 -17.22 -19.08 -11.08
N THR A 225 -17.98 -20.15 -10.86
CA THR A 225 -17.97 -21.33 -11.75
C THR A 225 -18.49 -20.98 -13.15
N GLU A 226 -19.55 -20.17 -13.25
CA GLU A 226 -20.15 -19.77 -14.52
C GLU A 226 -19.26 -18.79 -15.30
N HIS A 227 -18.75 -17.78 -14.64
CA HIS A 227 -18.03 -16.65 -15.27
C HIS A 227 -16.50 -16.80 -15.20
N ARG A 228 -15.95 -17.76 -14.42
CA ARG A 228 -14.54 -18.00 -14.08
C ARG A 228 -13.90 -16.87 -13.29
N ILE A 229 -14.35 -15.64 -13.47
CA ILE A 229 -13.93 -14.44 -12.76
C ILE A 229 -15.14 -13.55 -12.56
N ILE A 230 -15.32 -13.06 -11.34
CA ILE A 230 -16.31 -12.03 -11.00
C ILE A 230 -15.62 -10.88 -10.28
N TYR A 231 -16.21 -9.70 -10.38
CA TYR A 231 -15.63 -8.45 -9.87
C TYR A 231 -16.51 -7.95 -8.74
N CYS A 232 -15.91 -7.71 -7.59
CA CYS A 232 -16.58 -7.27 -6.38
C CYS A 232 -16.22 -5.80 -6.11
N LEU A 233 -17.22 -4.92 -6.12
CA LEU A 233 -17.06 -3.51 -5.79
C LEU A 233 -17.50 -3.28 -4.34
N GLU A 234 -16.60 -2.77 -3.53
CA GLU A 234 -16.81 -2.34 -2.16
C GLU A 234 -16.96 -0.82 -2.10
N VAL A 235 -18.07 -0.38 -1.55
CA VAL A 235 -18.36 1.04 -1.35
C VAL A 235 -18.73 1.29 0.11
N VAL A 236 -18.22 2.38 0.68
CA VAL A 236 -18.43 2.70 2.08
C VAL A 236 -18.88 4.14 2.26
N LYS A 237 -19.84 4.33 3.15
CA LYS A 237 -20.30 5.63 3.62
C LYS A 237 -20.20 5.69 5.14
N HIS A 238 -19.47 6.68 5.63
CA HIS A 238 -19.43 6.97 7.05
C HIS A 238 -20.67 7.72 7.50
N TYR A 239 -21.19 7.38 8.66
CA TYR A 239 -22.29 8.09 9.29
C TYR A 239 -22.11 8.18 10.82
N ASN A 240 -22.84 9.07 11.45
CA ASN A 240 -22.91 9.25 12.89
C ASN A 240 -24.38 9.31 13.35
N ASP A 241 -24.62 9.50 14.63
CA ASP A 241 -25.98 9.55 15.18
C ASP A 241 -26.88 10.60 14.52
N GLN A 242 -26.31 11.71 14.02
CA GLN A 242 -27.08 12.78 13.35
C GLN A 242 -27.48 12.38 11.92
N THR A 243 -26.67 11.56 11.25
CA THR A 243 -26.86 11.17 9.84
C THR A 243 -27.38 9.75 9.65
N LYS A 244 -27.49 8.96 10.72
CA LYS A 244 -27.93 7.57 10.71
C LYS A 244 -29.27 7.37 9.98
N ASN A 245 -30.26 8.23 10.25
CA ASN A 245 -31.59 8.11 9.67
C ASN A 245 -31.63 8.40 8.16
N SER A 246 -30.57 8.97 7.57
CA SER A 246 -30.49 9.31 6.15
C SER A 246 -29.53 8.45 5.36
N VAL A 247 -28.65 7.69 6.02
CA VAL A 247 -27.56 6.97 5.35
C VAL A 247 -28.05 5.94 4.35
N ASP A 248 -29.12 5.19 4.65
CA ASP A 248 -29.69 4.21 3.72
C ASP A 248 -30.26 4.86 2.45
N LYS A 249 -30.89 6.03 2.60
CA LYS A 249 -31.34 6.80 1.43
C LYS A 249 -30.18 7.28 0.59
N VAL A 250 -29.13 7.78 1.22
CA VAL A 250 -27.89 8.21 0.54
C VAL A 250 -27.23 7.03 -0.17
N MET A 251 -27.12 5.87 0.48
CA MET A 251 -26.55 4.67 -0.15
C MET A 251 -27.37 4.20 -1.34
N LYS A 252 -28.70 4.18 -1.25
CA LYS A 252 -29.57 3.88 -2.41
C LYS A 252 -29.34 4.84 -3.57
N GLN A 253 -29.19 6.14 -3.31
CA GLN A 253 -28.89 7.14 -4.34
C GLN A 253 -27.51 6.93 -4.96
N ILE A 254 -26.48 6.58 -4.16
CA ILE A 254 -25.12 6.27 -4.64
C ILE A 254 -25.15 5.06 -5.57
N LEU A 255 -25.86 4.00 -5.21
CA LEU A 255 -25.94 2.75 -5.97
C LEU A 255 -26.89 2.83 -7.18
N GLN A 256 -27.72 3.87 -7.26
CA GLN A 256 -28.66 4.05 -8.37
C GLN A 256 -27.95 4.24 -9.70
N GLY A 257 -28.29 3.39 -10.66
CA GLY A 257 -27.76 3.42 -12.03
C GLY A 257 -26.42 2.67 -12.17
N LEU A 258 -25.96 1.94 -11.14
CA LEU A 258 -24.84 1.02 -11.27
C LEU A 258 -25.30 -0.27 -11.98
N SER A 259 -24.36 -0.90 -12.68
CA SER A 259 -24.60 -2.04 -13.60
C SER A 259 -24.30 -3.40 -12.96
N TYR A 260 -24.29 -3.51 -11.62
CA TYR A 260 -24.03 -4.77 -10.94
C TYR A 260 -25.14 -5.82 -11.14
N MET A 261 -24.80 -7.09 -10.89
CA MET A 261 -25.72 -8.21 -11.08
C MET A 261 -26.92 -8.12 -10.12
N PRO A 262 -28.15 -8.16 -10.62
CA PRO A 262 -29.35 -8.14 -9.78
C PRO A 262 -29.34 -9.26 -8.73
N GLY A 263 -29.66 -8.91 -7.48
CA GLY A 263 -29.68 -9.85 -6.36
C GLY A 263 -28.32 -10.12 -5.71
N PHE A 264 -27.21 -9.58 -6.22
CA PHE A 264 -25.87 -9.72 -5.65
C PHE A 264 -25.35 -8.40 -5.03
N MET A 265 -26.17 -7.83 -4.17
CA MET A 265 -25.82 -6.72 -3.30
C MET A 265 -25.83 -7.22 -1.85
N PHE A 266 -24.75 -6.99 -1.14
CA PHE A 266 -24.55 -7.40 0.24
C PHE A 266 -24.23 -6.17 1.08
N GLN A 267 -24.85 -6.04 2.24
CA GLN A 267 -24.68 -4.90 3.13
C GLN A 267 -24.26 -5.38 4.53
N LYS A 268 -23.31 -4.66 5.11
CA LYS A 268 -22.86 -4.85 6.48
C LYS A 268 -22.66 -3.49 7.15
N GLU A 269 -23.10 -3.35 8.40
CA GLU A 269 -22.71 -2.25 9.27
C GLU A 269 -21.54 -2.70 10.16
N ALA A 270 -20.58 -1.82 10.38
CA ALA A 270 -19.43 -2.07 11.23
C ALA A 270 -19.00 -0.80 11.95
N GLY A 271 -18.43 -0.94 13.13
CA GLY A 271 -17.74 0.15 13.80
C GLY A 271 -16.56 0.67 12.98
N TYR A 272 -16.22 1.95 13.11
CA TYR A 272 -15.13 2.57 12.35
C TYR A 272 -13.79 1.85 12.57
N GLU A 273 -13.47 1.52 13.82
CA GLU A 273 -12.27 0.75 14.17
C GLU A 273 -12.33 -0.68 13.60
N GLU A 274 -13.48 -1.37 13.71
CA GLU A 274 -13.68 -2.71 13.13
C GLU A 274 -13.43 -2.71 11.63
N PHE A 275 -13.94 -1.71 10.91
CA PHE A 275 -13.69 -1.56 9.48
C PHE A 275 -12.21 -1.37 9.18
N LEU A 276 -11.52 -0.49 9.89
CA LEU A 276 -10.11 -0.20 9.67
C LEU A 276 -9.19 -1.36 10.06
N THR A 277 -9.57 -2.18 11.03
CA THR A 277 -8.79 -3.34 11.51
C THR A 277 -9.19 -4.67 10.88
N ARG A 278 -10.08 -4.67 9.87
CA ARG A 278 -10.60 -5.90 9.24
C ARG A 278 -9.53 -6.83 8.68
N VAL A 279 -8.43 -6.28 8.18
CA VAL A 279 -7.30 -7.06 7.65
C VAL A 279 -6.55 -7.79 8.76
N ARG A 280 -6.44 -7.20 9.96
CA ARG A 280 -5.79 -7.85 11.11
C ARG A 280 -6.49 -9.14 11.52
N SER A 281 -7.81 -9.19 11.42
CA SER A 281 -8.56 -10.42 11.72
C SER A 281 -8.18 -11.58 10.82
N GLY A 282 -7.95 -11.29 9.53
CA GLY A 282 -7.46 -12.27 8.55
C GLY A 282 -6.01 -12.71 8.83
N GLU A 283 -5.15 -11.76 9.16
CA GLU A 283 -3.76 -12.02 9.56
C GLU A 283 -3.70 -12.95 10.76
N LEU A 284 -4.41 -12.65 11.85
CA LEU A 284 -4.47 -13.52 13.04
C LEU A 284 -4.93 -14.93 12.71
N LYS A 285 -5.87 -15.08 11.77
CA LYS A 285 -6.29 -16.38 11.26
C LYS A 285 -5.16 -17.11 10.56
N LEU A 286 -4.41 -16.44 9.68
CA LEU A 286 -3.24 -17.02 9.01
C LEU A 286 -2.10 -17.33 9.98
N GLU A 287 -1.83 -16.44 10.96
CA GLU A 287 -0.85 -16.69 12.02
C GLU A 287 -1.17 -17.99 12.78
N SER A 288 -2.45 -18.18 13.14
CA SER A 288 -2.89 -19.40 13.85
C SER A 288 -2.72 -20.68 13.02
N GLN A 289 -2.60 -20.57 11.71
CA GLN A 289 -2.41 -21.67 10.76
C GLN A 289 -0.94 -21.83 10.33
N GLY A 290 -0.03 -20.96 10.80
CA GLY A 290 1.37 -20.93 10.35
C GLY A 290 1.54 -20.44 8.91
N LEU A 291 0.58 -19.71 8.36
CA LEU A 291 0.54 -19.23 6.98
C LEU A 291 0.78 -17.71 6.86
N TRP A 292 1.18 -17.04 7.93
CA TRP A 292 1.55 -15.62 7.88
C TRP A 292 3.06 -15.40 7.73
N GLU A 293 3.88 -16.15 8.44
CA GLU A 293 5.35 -16.11 8.35
C GLU A 293 5.86 -16.91 7.12
N VAL A 294 5.28 -16.64 5.95
CA VAL A 294 5.59 -17.26 4.66
C VAL A 294 5.93 -16.19 3.63
N PRO A 295 6.59 -16.51 2.50
CA PRO A 295 6.84 -15.54 1.43
C PRO A 295 5.54 -14.94 0.89
N HIS A 296 5.54 -13.61 0.73
CA HIS A 296 4.44 -12.84 0.16
C HIS A 296 4.90 -12.16 -1.14
N PRO A 297 4.90 -12.84 -2.28
CA PRO A 297 5.36 -12.29 -3.55
C PRO A 297 4.33 -11.32 -4.16
N TRP A 298 4.06 -10.23 -3.46
CA TRP A 298 3.08 -9.22 -3.88
C TRP A 298 3.56 -8.44 -5.08
N LEU A 299 2.65 -8.21 -6.03
CA LEU A 299 2.86 -7.31 -7.14
C LEU A 299 1.81 -6.20 -7.08
N ASN A 300 2.26 -4.97 -6.91
CA ASN A 300 1.39 -3.79 -6.86
C ASN A 300 1.72 -2.85 -8.02
N LEU A 301 0.72 -2.57 -8.85
CA LEU A 301 0.85 -1.81 -10.07
C LEU A 301 -0.09 -0.61 -10.10
N PHE A 302 0.36 0.46 -10.75
CA PHE A 302 -0.50 1.52 -11.23
C PHE A 302 -0.65 1.40 -12.74
N ILE A 303 -1.87 1.23 -13.21
CA ILE A 303 -2.23 1.04 -14.61
C ILE A 303 -2.96 2.28 -15.12
N PRO A 304 -2.58 2.90 -16.25
CA PRO A 304 -3.33 3.99 -16.85
C PRO A 304 -4.79 3.57 -17.11
N LYS A 305 -5.75 4.47 -16.90
CA LYS A 305 -7.16 4.21 -17.18
C LYS A 305 -7.37 3.72 -18.63
N SER A 306 -6.73 4.35 -19.60
CA SER A 306 -6.85 4.00 -21.01
C SER A 306 -6.42 2.57 -21.36
N GLN A 307 -5.68 1.91 -20.46
CA GLN A 307 -5.09 0.58 -20.69
C GLN A 307 -5.60 -0.50 -19.72
N ILE A 308 -6.58 -0.17 -18.87
CA ILE A 308 -7.07 -1.10 -17.85
C ILE A 308 -7.85 -2.28 -18.44
N LEU A 309 -8.56 -2.08 -19.56
CA LEU A 309 -9.28 -3.14 -20.25
C LEU A 309 -8.31 -4.12 -20.92
N ASP A 310 -7.29 -3.62 -21.62
CA ASP A 310 -6.24 -4.45 -22.22
C ASP A 310 -5.48 -5.24 -21.13
N PHE A 311 -5.28 -4.61 -19.97
CA PHE A 311 -4.69 -5.28 -18.82
C PHE A 311 -5.58 -6.42 -18.31
N ASN A 312 -6.89 -6.20 -18.18
CA ASN A 312 -7.84 -7.27 -17.81
C ASN A 312 -7.76 -8.45 -18.77
N ASP A 313 -7.84 -8.19 -20.07
CA ASP A 313 -7.92 -9.26 -21.06
C ASP A 313 -6.61 -10.08 -21.14
N GLY A 314 -5.46 -9.40 -21.12
CA GLY A 314 -4.18 -10.09 -21.20
C GLY A 314 -3.66 -10.64 -19.87
N VAL A 315 -3.97 -9.98 -18.74
CA VAL A 315 -3.45 -10.39 -17.43
C VAL A 315 -4.44 -11.24 -16.65
N PHE A 316 -5.63 -10.70 -16.30
CA PHE A 316 -6.55 -11.46 -15.44
C PHE A 316 -7.12 -12.66 -16.19
N ARG A 317 -7.64 -12.44 -17.41
CA ARG A 317 -8.25 -13.49 -18.23
C ARG A 317 -7.23 -14.35 -18.96
N GLY A 318 -6.12 -13.76 -19.42
CA GLY A 318 -5.06 -14.48 -20.11
C GLY A 318 -4.11 -15.19 -19.13
N ILE A 319 -3.24 -14.45 -18.44
CA ILE A 319 -2.15 -15.05 -17.64
C ILE A 319 -2.69 -15.77 -16.39
N VAL A 320 -3.47 -15.05 -15.57
CA VAL A 320 -3.86 -15.54 -14.23
C VAL A 320 -4.79 -16.75 -14.33
N LEU A 321 -5.86 -16.64 -15.13
CA LEU A 321 -6.80 -17.77 -15.31
C LEU A 321 -6.19 -18.95 -16.08
N GLU A 322 -5.34 -18.69 -17.09
CA GLU A 322 -4.71 -19.77 -17.86
C GLU A 322 -3.68 -20.56 -17.04
N GLN A 323 -2.91 -19.88 -16.21
CA GLN A 323 -1.96 -20.51 -15.29
C GLN A 323 -2.65 -21.16 -14.09
N ASN A 324 -3.93 -20.88 -13.87
CA ASN A 324 -4.71 -21.35 -12.72
C ASN A 324 -4.07 -21.02 -11.36
N ILE A 325 -3.39 -19.87 -11.28
CA ILE A 325 -2.80 -19.33 -10.05
C ILE A 325 -3.72 -18.17 -9.61
N THR A 326 -4.83 -18.52 -8.99
CA THR A 326 -5.94 -17.62 -8.67
C THR A 326 -6.10 -17.34 -7.18
N THR A 327 -5.26 -17.96 -6.34
CA THR A 327 -5.32 -17.83 -4.89
C THR A 327 -4.81 -16.47 -4.40
N GLY A 328 -5.42 -15.96 -3.35
CA GLY A 328 -5.09 -14.67 -2.74
C GLY A 328 -5.90 -13.49 -3.31
N PRO A 329 -5.96 -12.40 -2.57
CA PRO A 329 -6.71 -11.22 -2.98
C PRO A 329 -6.08 -10.54 -4.19
N VAL A 330 -6.92 -10.18 -5.17
CA VAL A 330 -6.55 -9.25 -6.24
C VAL A 330 -7.42 -8.00 -6.12
N LEU A 331 -6.78 -6.85 -5.99
CA LEU A 331 -7.44 -5.55 -5.82
C LEU A 331 -7.39 -4.75 -7.11
N VAL A 332 -8.47 -4.05 -7.44
CA VAL A 332 -8.54 -3.14 -8.58
C VAL A 332 -9.43 -1.94 -8.23
N TYR A 333 -8.83 -0.78 -8.02
CA TYR A 333 -9.60 0.42 -7.73
C TYR A 333 -8.94 1.70 -8.27
N PRO A 334 -9.74 2.74 -8.62
CA PRO A 334 -9.24 3.92 -9.28
C PRO A 334 -8.61 4.91 -8.31
N MET A 335 -7.63 5.63 -8.85
CA MET A 335 -6.94 6.74 -8.21
C MET A 335 -7.13 8.02 -8.99
N ASN A 336 -7.28 9.13 -8.28
CA ASN A 336 -7.36 10.45 -8.89
C ASN A 336 -5.98 11.12 -8.85
N ARG A 337 -5.35 11.35 -10.02
CA ARG A 337 -4.03 11.95 -10.15
C ARG A 337 -3.92 13.32 -9.49
N GLN A 338 -4.97 14.13 -9.50
CA GLN A 338 -4.98 15.47 -8.91
C GLN A 338 -4.78 15.46 -7.39
N LYS A 339 -4.95 14.29 -6.75
CA LYS A 339 -4.69 14.09 -5.32
C LYS A 339 -3.23 13.79 -4.99
N TRP A 340 -2.34 13.77 -5.98
CA TRP A 340 -0.92 13.51 -5.85
C TRP A 340 -0.12 14.75 -6.23
N ASP A 341 0.66 15.29 -5.29
CA ASP A 341 1.52 16.44 -5.59
C ASP A 341 2.69 16.01 -6.50
N LYS A 342 2.85 16.70 -7.63
CA LYS A 342 3.88 16.39 -8.64
C LYS A 342 5.31 16.50 -8.11
N ARG A 343 5.52 17.26 -7.04
CA ARG A 343 6.83 17.46 -6.38
C ARG A 343 7.29 16.24 -5.59
N MET A 344 6.37 15.33 -5.23
CA MET A 344 6.72 14.09 -4.55
C MET A 344 7.59 13.17 -5.40
N SER A 345 8.30 12.28 -4.72
CA SER A 345 9.11 11.24 -5.36
C SER A 345 8.29 10.11 -5.99
N ALA A 346 7.01 10.00 -5.68
CA ALA A 346 6.12 8.96 -6.21
C ALA A 346 6.05 8.98 -7.74
N VAL A 347 6.18 7.80 -8.35
CA VAL A 347 6.03 7.59 -9.81
C VAL A 347 4.65 7.00 -10.07
N ILE A 348 3.83 7.72 -10.81
CA ILE A 348 2.45 7.36 -11.15
C ILE A 348 2.20 7.58 -12.65
N PRO A 349 1.19 6.94 -13.25
CA PRO A 349 0.79 7.20 -14.64
C PRO A 349 0.44 8.67 -14.89
N ASP A 350 0.62 9.12 -16.13
CA ASP A 350 0.34 10.51 -16.53
C ASP A 350 -1.06 10.69 -17.11
N GLU A 351 -2.05 10.09 -16.42
CA GLU A 351 -3.48 10.23 -16.73
C GLU A 351 -4.25 10.77 -15.53
N GLU A 352 -5.37 11.42 -15.77
CA GLU A 352 -6.20 12.00 -14.70
C GLU A 352 -6.71 10.94 -13.72
N ILE A 353 -7.08 9.77 -14.26
CA ILE A 353 -7.47 8.58 -13.51
C ILE A 353 -6.49 7.46 -13.88
N PHE A 354 -6.04 6.72 -12.91
CA PHE A 354 -5.32 5.46 -13.06
C PHE A 354 -5.78 4.45 -12.02
N TYR A 355 -5.55 3.19 -12.26
CA TYR A 355 -5.98 2.10 -11.37
C TYR A 355 -4.80 1.58 -10.55
N THR A 356 -5.04 1.33 -9.28
CA THR A 356 -4.21 0.42 -8.49
C THR A 356 -4.65 -1.01 -8.77
N VAL A 357 -3.69 -1.87 -9.06
CA VAL A 357 -3.88 -3.32 -9.16
C VAL A 357 -2.91 -3.98 -8.18
N GLY A 358 -3.42 -4.74 -7.23
CA GLY A 358 -2.62 -5.42 -6.22
C GLY A 358 -2.85 -6.93 -6.25
N PHE A 359 -1.82 -7.71 -6.58
CA PHE A 359 -1.79 -9.17 -6.38
C PHE A 359 -1.17 -9.45 -5.02
N LEU A 360 -1.99 -9.85 -4.05
CA LEU A 360 -1.59 -9.98 -2.65
C LEU A 360 -1.53 -11.48 -2.24
N HIS A 361 -0.74 -12.25 -2.97
CA HIS A 361 -0.56 -13.67 -2.70
C HIS A 361 0.22 -13.92 -1.42
N SER A 362 -0.22 -14.90 -0.63
CA SER A 362 0.57 -15.53 0.42
C SER A 362 0.92 -16.93 -0.05
N SER A 363 2.19 -17.28 -0.08
CA SER A 363 2.64 -18.58 -0.58
C SER A 363 2.31 -19.70 0.43
N GLY A 364 2.16 -20.92 -0.09
CA GLY A 364 2.32 -22.12 0.71
C GLY A 364 3.82 -22.41 0.98
N LEU A 365 4.10 -23.61 1.47
CA LEU A 365 5.46 -23.98 1.89
C LEU A 365 6.52 -23.97 0.77
N ASN A 366 6.13 -24.16 -0.51
CA ASN A 366 7.09 -24.32 -1.62
C ASN A 366 6.61 -23.72 -2.96
N ASP A 367 5.59 -22.89 -3.00
CA ASP A 367 4.97 -22.42 -4.26
C ASP A 367 5.24 -20.95 -4.59
N TRP A 368 5.95 -20.23 -3.73
CA TRP A 368 6.25 -18.80 -3.94
C TRP A 368 6.93 -18.51 -5.29
N GLY A 369 7.73 -19.46 -5.79
CA GLY A 369 8.40 -19.35 -7.10
C GLY A 369 7.41 -19.30 -8.27
N ALA A 370 6.26 -19.97 -8.17
CA ALA A 370 5.20 -19.92 -9.19
C ALA A 370 4.56 -18.53 -9.24
N PHE A 371 4.29 -17.93 -8.07
CA PHE A 371 3.76 -16.55 -7.99
C PHE A 371 4.77 -15.53 -8.50
N GLU A 372 6.04 -15.68 -8.16
CA GLU A 372 7.10 -14.80 -8.67
C GLU A 372 7.25 -14.94 -10.19
N TYR A 373 7.16 -16.13 -10.72
CA TYR A 373 7.15 -16.38 -12.16
C TYR A 373 5.95 -15.68 -12.83
N GLN A 374 4.74 -15.83 -12.28
CA GLN A 374 3.54 -15.15 -12.78
C GLN A 374 3.72 -13.61 -12.75
N ASN A 375 4.26 -13.06 -11.68
CA ASN A 375 4.54 -11.63 -11.58
C ASN A 375 5.50 -11.14 -12.69
N LYS A 376 6.53 -11.92 -13.01
CA LYS A 376 7.47 -11.63 -14.10
C LYS A 376 6.78 -11.73 -15.48
N GLU A 377 5.90 -12.68 -15.68
CA GLU A 377 5.10 -12.81 -16.92
C GLU A 377 4.14 -11.63 -17.10
N ILE A 378 3.48 -11.18 -16.03
CA ILE A 378 2.62 -9.99 -16.04
C ILE A 378 3.42 -8.77 -16.48
N MET A 379 4.60 -8.55 -15.90
CA MET A 379 5.45 -7.40 -16.26
C MET A 379 5.98 -7.50 -17.71
N ARG A 380 6.31 -8.71 -18.19
CA ARG A 380 6.70 -8.93 -19.59
C ARG A 380 5.55 -8.66 -20.55
N PHE A 381 4.34 -9.11 -20.22
CA PHE A 381 3.14 -8.83 -20.99
C PHE A 381 2.89 -7.33 -21.08
N CYS A 382 2.89 -6.61 -19.96
CA CYS A 382 2.71 -5.15 -19.95
C CYS A 382 3.70 -4.46 -20.89
N LYS A 383 4.99 -4.83 -20.80
CA LYS A 383 6.04 -4.28 -21.68
C LYS A 383 5.77 -4.59 -23.16
N LYS A 384 5.39 -5.83 -23.50
CA LYS A 384 5.11 -6.27 -24.88
C LYS A 384 3.86 -5.62 -25.47
N ALA A 385 2.81 -5.48 -24.66
CA ALA A 385 1.54 -4.85 -25.04
C ALA A 385 1.59 -3.32 -25.03
N GLY A 386 2.69 -2.70 -24.59
CA GLY A 386 2.80 -1.26 -24.48
C GLY A 386 2.01 -0.66 -23.31
N ILE A 387 1.64 -1.46 -22.31
CA ILE A 387 0.95 -0.99 -21.12
C ILE A 387 1.95 -0.25 -20.22
N MET A 388 1.69 1.02 -19.97
CA MET A 388 2.56 1.93 -19.21
C MET A 388 2.42 1.74 -17.69
N ALA A 389 2.45 0.48 -17.24
CA ALA A 389 2.37 0.12 -15.82
C ALA A 389 3.52 0.72 -15.01
N LYS A 390 3.24 1.17 -13.78
CA LYS A 390 4.22 1.60 -12.79
C LYS A 390 4.10 0.75 -11.53
N GLN A 391 5.20 0.22 -11.02
CA GLN A 391 5.16 -0.51 -9.75
C GLN A 391 4.98 0.48 -8.59
N TYR A 392 4.07 0.15 -7.66
CA TYR A 392 3.83 0.92 -6.45
C TYR A 392 4.88 0.65 -5.37
N LEU A 393 5.24 -0.61 -5.18
CA LEU A 393 6.35 -1.08 -4.34
C LEU A 393 7.45 -1.62 -5.27
N PRO A 394 8.23 -0.75 -5.94
CA PRO A 394 9.14 -1.19 -6.96
C PRO A 394 10.33 -1.94 -6.36
N HIS A 395 10.66 -3.07 -6.98
CA HIS A 395 11.90 -3.80 -6.74
C HIS A 395 12.50 -4.19 -8.08
N TYR A 396 13.64 -3.59 -8.42
CA TYR A 396 14.33 -3.84 -9.68
C TYR A 396 15.76 -4.29 -9.42
N SER A 397 16.24 -5.18 -10.27
CA SER A 397 17.59 -5.76 -10.16
C SER A 397 18.67 -4.90 -10.84
N THR A 398 18.28 -4.05 -11.77
CA THR A 398 19.21 -3.26 -12.59
C THR A 398 18.98 -1.75 -12.50
N ILE A 399 20.03 -0.98 -12.71
CA ILE A 399 19.94 0.49 -12.75
C ILE A 399 19.07 0.95 -13.93
N ASP A 400 19.13 0.28 -15.08
CA ASP A 400 18.34 0.64 -16.25
C ASP A 400 16.84 0.51 -16.01
N GLU A 401 16.41 -0.51 -15.26
CA GLU A 401 15.01 -0.66 -14.82
C GLU A 401 14.61 0.50 -13.90
N TRP A 402 15.47 0.92 -12.98
CA TRP A 402 15.25 2.10 -12.13
C TRP A 402 15.18 3.39 -12.93
N VAL A 403 16.05 3.56 -13.94
CA VAL A 403 16.01 4.72 -14.86
C VAL A 403 14.68 4.74 -15.61
N HIS A 404 14.25 3.60 -16.13
CA HIS A 404 12.97 3.47 -16.82
C HIS A 404 11.78 3.76 -15.90
N HIS A 405 11.80 3.22 -14.67
CA HIS A 405 10.76 3.45 -13.66
C HIS A 405 10.60 4.95 -13.35
N PHE A 406 11.68 5.62 -12.97
CA PHE A 406 11.63 7.04 -12.61
C PHE A 406 11.37 7.96 -13.81
N GLY A 407 11.81 7.59 -15.02
CA GLY A 407 11.64 8.40 -16.23
C GLY A 407 12.10 9.84 -16.00
N SER A 408 11.22 10.81 -16.30
CA SER A 408 11.53 12.24 -16.13
C SER A 408 11.88 12.67 -14.69
N LYS A 409 11.46 11.91 -13.68
CA LYS A 409 11.78 12.17 -12.27
C LYS A 409 13.19 11.72 -11.87
N ARG A 410 13.90 10.92 -12.68
CA ARG A 410 15.22 10.38 -12.34
C ARG A 410 16.22 11.47 -11.94
N LYS A 411 16.27 12.56 -12.71
CA LYS A 411 17.20 13.67 -12.47
C LYS A 411 16.98 14.33 -11.11
N ILE A 412 15.75 14.71 -10.79
CA ILE A 412 15.43 15.35 -9.50
C ILE A 412 15.62 14.37 -8.33
N PHE A 413 15.28 13.10 -8.51
CA PHE A 413 15.47 12.07 -7.48
C PHE A 413 16.97 11.88 -7.16
N GLN A 414 17.84 11.86 -8.18
CA GLN A 414 19.28 11.77 -8.01
C GLN A 414 19.87 13.04 -7.35
N GLN A 415 19.41 14.22 -7.75
CA GLN A 415 19.82 15.48 -7.10
C GLN A 415 19.47 15.49 -5.60
N ARG A 416 18.26 15.08 -5.26
CA ARG A 416 17.83 14.96 -3.85
C ARG A 416 18.66 13.95 -3.07
N LYS A 417 19.00 12.81 -3.67
CA LYS A 417 19.88 11.82 -3.04
C LYS A 417 21.26 12.43 -2.76
N LEU A 418 21.88 13.09 -3.72
CA LEU A 418 23.17 13.76 -3.53
C LEU A 418 23.10 14.90 -2.50
N GLN A 419 21.99 15.61 -2.45
CA GLN A 419 21.78 16.70 -1.48
C GLN A 419 21.63 16.19 -0.04
N PHE A 420 20.85 15.15 0.17
CA PHE A 420 20.43 14.69 1.52
C PHE A 420 21.19 13.46 2.02
N ASP A 421 21.76 12.66 1.12
CA ASP A 421 22.57 11.49 1.44
C ASP A 421 23.73 11.30 0.42
N PRO A 422 24.67 12.24 0.38
CA PRO A 422 25.75 12.26 -0.63
C PRO A 422 26.70 11.05 -0.53
N ARG A 423 26.71 10.34 0.57
CA ARG A 423 27.53 9.13 0.78
C ARG A 423 26.78 7.82 0.51
N MET A 424 25.54 7.90 0.04
CA MET A 424 24.68 6.75 -0.29
C MET A 424 24.52 5.75 0.87
N LEU A 425 24.35 6.25 2.10
CA LEU A 425 24.31 5.43 3.32
C LEU A 425 22.95 4.78 3.51
N LEU A 426 21.87 5.48 3.13
CA LEU A 426 20.48 5.10 3.42
C LEU A 426 19.93 4.16 2.35
N SER A 427 19.28 3.08 2.79
CA SER A 427 18.57 2.09 1.97
C SER A 427 19.42 1.50 0.82
N PRO A 428 20.65 1.03 1.07
CA PRO A 428 21.52 0.50 0.02
C PRO A 428 20.92 -0.74 -0.66
N GLY A 429 20.12 -1.55 0.03
CA GLY A 429 19.51 -2.76 -0.50
C GLY A 429 18.50 -2.54 -1.64
N GLN A 430 18.05 -1.31 -1.87
CA GLN A 430 17.20 -0.98 -3.01
C GLN A 430 17.96 -0.91 -4.34
N ASN A 431 19.28 -0.86 -4.34
CA ASN A 431 20.15 -0.82 -5.53
C ASN A 431 19.82 0.30 -6.55
N ILE A 432 19.22 1.41 -6.09
CA ILE A 432 18.82 2.52 -6.98
C ILE A 432 20.01 3.32 -7.48
N PHE A 433 21.08 3.43 -6.68
CA PHE A 433 22.24 4.29 -6.91
C PHE A 433 23.58 3.57 -6.81
N ASN A 434 23.61 2.34 -6.33
CA ASN A 434 24.85 1.61 -6.12
C ASN A 434 25.25 0.92 -7.42
N ASN A 435 26.41 1.34 -7.97
CA ASN A 435 27.21 0.46 -8.82
C ASN A 435 27.99 -0.45 -7.85
N ASN A 436 27.74 -1.74 -7.85
CA ASN A 436 28.58 -2.71 -7.19
C ASN A 436 29.98 -2.70 -7.79
#